data_80b7214c53049d4cbf78684e9aa64ba5
#
_entry.id   80b7214c53049d4cbf78684e9aa64ba5
#
_cell.length_a   1.000
_cell.length_b   1.000
_cell.length_c   1.000
_cell.angle_alpha   90.00
_cell.angle_beta   90.00
_cell.angle_gamma   90.00
#
_symmetry.space_group_name_H-M   'P 1'
#
loop_
_entity.id
_entity.type
_entity.pdbx_description
1 polymer ?
#
loop_
_entity_poly.entity_id
_entity_poly.type
_entity_poly.pdbx_seq_one_letter_code
_entity_poly.pdbx_strand_id
1 'polypeptide(L)'
;SADADEVLSEENRARFQVLKETLLPEIEIVQMKYGNQLHNGTVYNFDEEYRPKLFKRLRNFVWEEPIHEMVRLEPVVYDSDIVITHMPEQNHAGRDIANFRKQIAAGRQLSRRLYGMYARELFLGGADRDFLEAENYFQMQVASPDRSGDEITEGCCVAAKAARLRGDAVSFFKYTSKVIA
;
A
#
# COMPACT_ATOMS: atom_id res chain seq x y z
N SER A 1 1.13 13.87 11.05
CA SER A 1 2.38 13.77 10.27
C SER A 1 2.12 14.09 8.82
N ALA A 2 3.07 14.69 8.15
CA ALA A 2 3.05 14.94 6.71
C ALA A 2 4.41 14.57 6.14
N ASP A 3 4.42 14.01 4.94
CA ASP A 3 5.63 13.70 4.20
C ASP A 3 6.09 14.95 3.43
N ALA A 4 7.36 14.99 3.03
CA ALA A 4 7.95 16.17 2.38
C ALA A 4 7.35 16.49 1.01
N ASP A 5 6.72 15.52 0.37
CA ASP A 5 6.04 15.58 -0.92
C ASP A 5 4.51 15.72 -0.79
N GLU A 6 4.02 16.00 0.40
CA GLU A 6 2.60 16.28 0.67
C GLU A 6 2.35 17.78 0.77
N VAL A 7 1.39 18.29 -0.01
CA VAL A 7 1.10 19.71 -0.14
C VAL A 7 -0.38 20.00 0.17
N LEU A 8 -0.60 21.12 0.85
CA LEU A 8 -1.92 21.72 1.02
C LEU A 8 -2.08 22.94 0.10
N SER A 9 -3.16 22.98 -0.67
CA SER A 9 -3.55 24.20 -1.39
C SER A 9 -3.87 25.34 -0.42
N GLU A 10 -3.93 26.58 -0.90
CA GLU A 10 -4.31 27.73 -0.07
C GLU A 10 -5.70 27.55 0.57
N GLU A 11 -6.66 27.04 -0.20
CA GLU A 11 -8.00 26.74 0.30
C GLU A 11 -7.94 25.71 1.44
N ASN A 12 -7.23 24.61 1.26
CA ASN A 12 -7.09 23.60 2.27
C ASN A 12 -6.28 24.07 3.50
N ARG A 13 -5.36 25.00 3.33
CA ARG A 13 -4.68 25.68 4.46
C ARG A 13 -5.66 26.52 5.28
N ALA A 14 -6.55 27.25 4.62
CA ALA A 14 -7.58 28.02 5.32
C ALA A 14 -8.53 27.09 6.10
N ARG A 15 -9.00 26.01 5.48
CA ARG A 15 -9.81 24.98 6.15
C ARG A 15 -9.08 24.36 7.34
N PHE A 16 -7.79 24.11 7.20
CA PHE A 16 -6.97 23.59 8.29
C PHE A 16 -6.88 24.55 9.49
N GLN A 17 -6.79 25.86 9.26
CA GLN A 17 -6.83 26.86 10.36
C GLN A 17 -8.18 26.83 11.08
N VAL A 18 -9.28 26.82 10.33
CA VAL A 18 -10.62 26.69 10.92
C VAL A 18 -10.74 25.40 11.73
N LEU A 19 -10.28 24.28 11.19
CA LEU A 19 -10.29 23.00 11.91
C LEU A 19 -9.55 23.10 13.25
N LYS A 20 -8.38 23.72 13.29
CA LYS A 20 -7.60 23.90 14.52
C LYS A 20 -8.34 24.68 15.61
N GLU A 21 -9.18 25.63 15.21
CA GLU A 21 -9.94 26.49 16.13
C GLU A 21 -11.23 25.83 16.61
N THR A 22 -11.78 24.92 15.80
CA THR A 22 -13.09 24.31 16.04
C THR A 22 -13.05 22.85 16.46
N LEU A 23 -11.84 22.23 16.42
CA LEU A 23 -11.69 20.81 16.73
C LEU A 23 -12.08 20.52 18.18
N LEU A 24 -13.03 19.61 18.37
CA LEU A 24 -13.48 19.20 19.69
C LEU A 24 -12.39 18.45 20.47
N PRO A 25 -12.27 18.67 21.77
CA PRO A 25 -11.18 18.10 22.58
C PRO A 25 -11.23 16.58 22.71
N GLU A 26 -12.36 15.94 22.47
CA GLU A 26 -12.50 14.48 22.46
C GLU A 26 -11.95 13.82 21.21
N ILE A 27 -11.76 14.54 20.07
CA ILE A 27 -11.17 13.99 18.86
C ILE A 27 -9.71 13.62 19.11
N GLU A 28 -9.34 12.41 18.76
CA GLU A 28 -7.99 11.89 18.97
C GLU A 28 -7.19 11.74 17.70
N ILE A 29 -7.88 11.42 16.59
CA ILE A 29 -7.29 11.31 15.26
C ILE A 29 -8.13 12.13 14.28
N VAL A 30 -7.48 12.90 13.42
CA VAL A 30 -8.14 13.52 12.27
C VAL A 30 -7.60 12.88 11.01
N GLN A 31 -8.50 12.37 10.20
CA GLN A 31 -8.21 11.92 8.85
C GLN A 31 -8.46 13.04 7.84
N MET A 32 -7.65 13.06 6.80
CA MET A 32 -7.77 13.97 5.67
C MET A 32 -7.86 13.17 4.38
N LYS A 33 -8.56 13.70 3.40
CA LYS A 33 -8.63 13.12 2.07
C LYS A 33 -7.25 13.14 1.41
N TYR A 34 -6.88 12.06 0.75
CA TYR A 34 -5.57 11.91 0.15
C TYR A 34 -5.69 11.80 -1.37
N GLY A 35 -5.14 12.78 -2.06
CA GLY A 35 -5.10 12.84 -3.52
C GLY A 35 -3.69 12.64 -4.04
N ASN A 36 -3.50 11.77 -5.02
CA ASN A 36 -2.25 11.63 -5.75
C ASN A 36 -2.28 12.50 -7.01
N GLN A 37 -1.30 13.39 -7.16
CA GLN A 37 -1.05 14.10 -8.40
C GLN A 37 0.09 13.41 -9.15
N LEU A 38 -0.22 12.83 -10.31
CA LEU A 38 0.81 12.30 -11.20
C LEU A 38 1.43 13.43 -12.03
N HIS A 39 2.70 13.28 -12.43
CA HIS A 39 3.52 14.26 -13.15
C HIS A 39 2.89 14.85 -14.42
N ASN A 40 1.80 14.31 -14.94
CA ASN A 40 1.13 14.74 -16.17
C ASN A 40 -0.22 15.43 -15.93
N GLY A 41 -0.45 15.98 -14.74
CA GLY A 41 -1.68 16.73 -14.44
C GLY A 41 -2.95 15.89 -14.32
N THR A 42 -2.84 14.56 -14.39
CA THR A 42 -3.97 13.65 -14.18
C THR A 42 -4.01 13.28 -12.70
N VAL A 43 -5.07 13.70 -12.01
CA VAL A 43 -5.34 13.24 -10.64
C VAL A 43 -5.89 11.83 -10.74
N TYR A 44 -5.11 10.84 -10.33
CA TYR A 44 -5.60 9.50 -10.09
C TYR A 44 -5.93 9.36 -8.61
N ASN A 45 -7.14 9.66 -8.25
CA ASN A 45 -7.82 9.03 -7.14
C ASN A 45 -9.32 9.33 -7.26
N PHE A 46 -10.04 8.41 -7.84
CA PHE A 46 -11.50 8.45 -7.82
C PHE A 46 -12.05 7.95 -6.47
N ASP A 47 -11.21 7.30 -5.66
CA ASP A 47 -11.55 6.87 -4.33
C ASP A 47 -11.03 7.92 -3.34
N GLU A 48 -11.95 8.57 -2.64
CA GLU A 48 -11.63 9.49 -1.54
C GLU A 48 -11.01 8.72 -0.37
N GLU A 49 -9.74 8.33 -0.51
CA GLU A 49 -9.03 7.62 0.54
C GLU A 49 -8.74 8.59 1.69
N TYR A 50 -9.24 8.27 2.87
CA TYR A 50 -8.90 8.98 4.09
C TYR A 50 -7.62 8.44 4.69
N ARG A 51 -6.73 9.36 5.09
CA ARG A 51 -5.50 9.02 5.81
C ARG A 51 -5.39 9.81 7.12
N PRO A 52 -5.00 9.16 8.22
CA PRO A 52 -4.79 9.83 9.50
C PRO A 52 -3.59 10.77 9.41
N LYS A 53 -3.81 12.06 9.70
CA LYS A 53 -2.80 13.11 9.56
C LYS A 53 -2.54 13.91 10.84
N LEU A 54 -3.57 14.11 11.68
CA LEU A 54 -3.40 14.72 12.99
C LEU A 54 -3.64 13.71 14.08
N PHE A 55 -2.83 13.78 15.11
CA PHE A 55 -2.88 12.90 16.25
C PHE A 55 -2.86 13.74 17.52
N LYS A 56 -3.70 13.40 18.47
CA LYS A 56 -3.74 14.06 19.77
C LYS A 56 -2.41 13.91 20.48
N ARG A 57 -1.83 15.04 20.86
CA ARG A 57 -0.56 15.06 21.55
C ARG A 57 -0.63 14.31 22.90
N LEU A 58 0.44 13.64 23.28
CA LEU A 58 0.57 12.88 24.52
C LEU A 58 -0.35 11.65 24.64
N ARG A 59 -0.82 11.13 23.50
CA ARG A 59 -1.51 9.84 23.42
C ARG A 59 -0.61 8.82 22.74
N ASN A 60 -0.75 7.57 23.14
CA ASN A 60 -0.10 6.44 22.49
C ASN A 60 -1.07 5.83 21.48
N PHE A 61 -0.64 5.71 20.24
CA PHE A 61 -1.39 5.07 19.17
C PHE A 61 -0.73 3.75 18.78
N VAL A 62 -1.54 2.77 18.42
CA VAL A 62 -1.06 1.47 17.95
C VAL A 62 -0.84 1.54 16.45
N TRP A 63 0.40 1.27 16.03
CA TRP A 63 0.77 1.16 14.64
C TRP A 63 0.85 -0.30 14.25
N GLU A 64 0.26 -0.63 13.14
CA GLU A 64 0.17 -1.98 12.61
C GLU A 64 0.95 -2.06 11.30
N GLU A 65 1.44 -3.25 10.97
CA GLU A 65 2.23 -3.59 9.82
C GLU A 65 3.69 -3.05 9.82
N PRO A 66 4.64 -3.86 9.37
CA PRO A 66 6.06 -3.49 9.34
C PRO A 66 6.47 -2.67 8.12
N ILE A 67 5.59 -2.58 7.11
CA ILE A 67 5.76 -1.83 5.87
C ILE A 67 4.42 -1.18 5.56
N HIS A 68 4.42 0.05 5.07
CA HIS A 68 3.19 0.82 4.85
C HIS A 68 2.32 0.85 6.11
N GLU A 69 2.93 1.24 7.22
CA GLU A 69 2.31 1.26 8.54
C GLU A 69 0.94 1.94 8.51
N MET A 70 0.03 1.40 9.29
CA MET A 70 -1.28 1.98 9.52
C MET A 70 -1.47 2.19 11.01
N VAL A 71 -2.05 3.34 11.39
CA VAL A 71 -2.49 3.53 12.76
C VAL A 71 -3.87 2.91 12.95
N ARG A 72 -4.08 2.24 14.09
CA ARG A 72 -5.41 1.79 14.48
C ARG A 72 -6.29 3.01 14.75
N LEU A 73 -7.43 3.08 14.05
CA LEU A 73 -8.36 4.20 14.13
C LEU A 73 -9.27 4.06 15.36
N GLU A 74 -8.72 4.40 16.52
CA GLU A 74 -9.39 4.35 17.82
C GLU A 74 -8.90 5.48 18.73
N PRO A 75 -9.70 5.91 19.73
CA PRO A 75 -11.13 5.62 19.91
C PRO A 75 -12.05 6.60 19.20
N VAL A 76 -11.64 7.87 18.98
CA VAL A 76 -12.48 8.91 18.36
C VAL A 76 -11.75 9.51 17.17
N VAL A 77 -12.33 9.27 16.00
CA VAL A 77 -11.77 9.69 14.71
C VAL A 77 -12.72 10.70 14.07
N TYR A 78 -12.17 11.74 13.48
CA TYR A 78 -12.88 12.75 12.71
C TYR A 78 -12.37 12.76 11.27
N ASP A 79 -13.29 12.60 10.32
CA ASP A 79 -13.00 12.68 8.89
C ASP A 79 -13.24 14.11 8.41
N SER A 80 -12.16 14.80 8.03
CA SER A 80 -12.25 16.17 7.54
C SER A 80 -12.40 16.21 6.02
N ASP A 81 -12.90 17.34 5.52
CA ASP A 81 -12.98 17.64 4.09
C ASP A 81 -11.67 18.20 3.50
N ILE A 82 -10.62 18.31 4.32
CA ILE A 82 -9.31 18.80 3.89
C ILE A 82 -8.65 17.77 2.97
N VAL A 83 -8.19 18.24 1.82
CA VAL A 83 -7.46 17.42 0.84
C VAL A 83 -5.97 17.69 0.94
N ILE A 84 -5.19 16.63 1.14
CA ILE A 84 -3.73 16.64 1.00
C ILE A 84 -3.38 16.09 -0.38
N THR A 85 -2.60 16.84 -1.14
CA THR A 85 -2.09 16.40 -2.44
C THR A 85 -0.70 15.80 -2.27
N HIS A 86 -0.55 14.54 -2.64
CA HIS A 86 0.73 13.87 -2.70
C HIS A 86 1.36 14.09 -4.07
N MET A 87 2.58 14.60 -4.09
CA MET A 87 3.34 14.94 -5.29
C MET A 87 4.65 14.14 -5.34
N PRO A 88 4.59 12.81 -5.61
CA PRO A 88 5.78 11.97 -5.58
C PRO A 88 6.76 12.38 -6.69
N GLU A 89 8.00 12.68 -6.32
CA GLU A 89 9.07 13.00 -7.28
C GLU A 89 9.70 11.75 -7.89
N GLN A 90 9.61 10.60 -7.19
CA GLN A 90 10.26 9.36 -7.61
C GLN A 90 9.36 8.14 -7.35
N ASN A 91 9.58 7.09 -8.15
CA ASN A 91 8.98 5.79 -7.91
C ASN A 91 9.74 5.04 -6.80
N HIS A 92 9.05 4.66 -5.74
CA HIS A 92 9.62 3.96 -4.58
C HIS A 92 9.53 2.43 -4.66
N ALA A 93 8.99 1.86 -5.74
CA ALA A 93 8.75 0.43 -5.89
C ALA A 93 9.99 -0.44 -5.58
N GLY A 94 11.17 -0.05 -6.04
CA GLY A 94 12.40 -0.80 -5.77
C GLY A 94 12.76 -0.88 -4.28
N ARG A 95 12.55 0.20 -3.51
CA ARG A 95 12.75 0.24 -2.06
C ARG A 95 11.73 -0.65 -1.35
N ASP A 96 10.50 -0.60 -1.78
CA ASP A 96 9.41 -1.33 -1.14
C ASP A 96 9.51 -2.83 -1.41
N ILE A 97 9.87 -3.25 -2.63
CA ILE A 97 10.20 -4.63 -2.97
C ILE A 97 11.34 -5.17 -2.06
N ALA A 98 12.40 -4.40 -1.86
CA ALA A 98 13.50 -4.80 -0.99
C ALA A 98 13.05 -4.96 0.48
N ASN A 99 12.15 -4.10 0.96
CA ASN A 99 11.57 -4.20 2.30
C ASN A 99 10.70 -5.45 2.45
N PHE A 100 9.85 -5.78 1.47
CA PHE A 100 9.06 -7.02 1.49
C PHE A 100 9.96 -8.26 1.57
N ARG A 101 11.01 -8.32 0.74
CA ARG A 101 11.99 -9.43 0.79
C ARG A 101 12.65 -9.57 2.16
N LYS A 102 13.00 -8.45 2.79
CA LYS A 102 13.58 -8.42 4.13
C LYS A 102 12.65 -9.01 5.19
N GLN A 103 11.36 -8.68 5.13
CA GLN A 103 10.36 -9.25 6.06
C GLN A 103 10.20 -10.76 5.85
N ILE A 104 10.10 -11.20 4.60
CA ILE A 104 9.99 -12.62 4.25
C ILE A 104 11.24 -13.39 4.70
N ALA A 105 12.43 -12.87 4.46
CA ALA A 105 13.69 -13.47 4.90
C ALA A 105 13.81 -13.56 6.43
N ALA A 106 13.18 -12.63 7.15
CA ALA A 106 13.08 -12.68 8.62
C ALA A 106 12.00 -13.66 9.13
N GLY A 107 11.39 -14.46 8.25
CA GLY A 107 10.37 -15.46 8.60
C GLY A 107 8.99 -14.87 8.91
N ARG A 108 8.75 -13.59 8.61
CA ARG A 108 7.45 -12.97 8.85
C ARG A 108 6.46 -13.35 7.75
N GLN A 109 5.25 -13.71 8.15
CA GLN A 109 4.15 -13.85 7.22
C GLN A 109 3.57 -12.48 6.89
N LEU A 110 3.38 -12.22 5.60
CA LEU A 110 2.71 -11.01 5.16
C LEU A 110 1.19 -11.15 5.37
N SER A 111 0.57 -10.11 5.93
CA SER A 111 -0.87 -10.01 5.97
C SER A 111 -1.47 -10.05 4.55
N ARG A 112 -2.78 -10.25 4.44
CA ARG A 112 -3.50 -10.19 3.15
C ARG A 112 -3.18 -8.89 2.39
N ARG A 113 -3.25 -7.77 3.10
CA ARG A 113 -2.96 -6.45 2.54
C ARG A 113 -1.53 -6.34 2.02
N LEU A 114 -0.54 -6.71 2.83
CA LEU A 114 0.87 -6.63 2.44
C LEU A 114 1.23 -7.61 1.31
N TYR A 115 0.57 -8.76 1.26
CA TYR A 115 0.74 -9.72 0.18
C TYR A 115 0.32 -9.14 -1.18
N GLY A 116 -0.90 -8.56 -1.26
CA GLY A 116 -1.37 -7.90 -2.48
C GLY A 116 -0.52 -6.69 -2.85
N MET A 117 -0.08 -5.89 -1.86
CA MET A 117 0.85 -4.78 -2.12
C MET A 117 2.18 -5.27 -2.70
N TYR A 118 2.76 -6.36 -2.19
CA TYR A 118 3.99 -6.90 -2.73
C TYR A 118 3.83 -7.36 -4.19
N ALA A 119 2.76 -8.09 -4.49
CA ALA A 119 2.45 -8.48 -5.87
C ALA A 119 2.31 -7.24 -6.78
N ARG A 120 1.57 -6.23 -6.33
CA ARG A 120 1.36 -4.98 -7.07
C ARG A 120 2.67 -4.23 -7.32
N GLU A 121 3.53 -4.07 -6.29
CA GLU A 121 4.82 -3.37 -6.44
C GLU A 121 5.75 -4.06 -7.44
N LEU A 122 5.74 -5.40 -7.48
CA LEU A 122 6.48 -6.16 -8.50
C LEU A 122 6.03 -5.80 -9.93
N PHE A 123 4.72 -5.65 -10.18
CA PHE A 123 4.22 -5.28 -11.50
C PHE A 123 4.36 -3.79 -11.82
N LEU A 124 4.37 -2.90 -10.83
CA LEU A 124 4.50 -1.46 -11.04
C LEU A 124 5.95 -1.02 -11.31
N GLY A 125 6.92 -1.68 -10.68
CA GLY A 125 8.30 -1.20 -10.75
C GLY A 125 9.36 -2.27 -10.53
N GLY A 126 8.98 -3.56 -10.44
CA GLY A 126 9.92 -4.66 -10.29
C GLY A 126 10.66 -4.98 -11.58
N ALA A 127 11.96 -5.22 -11.46
CA ALA A 127 12.77 -5.78 -12.53
C ALA A 127 12.53 -7.30 -12.67
N ASP A 128 12.92 -7.89 -13.79
CA ASP A 128 12.79 -9.35 -14.02
C ASP A 128 13.42 -10.19 -12.90
N ARG A 129 14.53 -9.74 -12.35
CA ARG A 129 15.18 -10.37 -11.20
C ARG A 129 14.28 -10.40 -9.95
N ASP A 130 13.51 -9.36 -9.72
CA ASP A 130 12.65 -9.26 -8.55
C ASP A 130 11.53 -10.30 -8.57
N PHE A 131 10.98 -10.59 -9.76
CA PHE A 131 10.02 -11.67 -9.96
C PHE A 131 10.63 -13.05 -9.70
N LEU A 132 11.86 -13.28 -10.17
CA LEU A 132 12.56 -14.55 -9.94
C LEU A 132 12.87 -14.78 -8.46
N GLU A 133 13.27 -13.73 -7.74
CA GLU A 133 13.54 -13.80 -6.30
C GLU A 133 12.26 -13.96 -5.47
N ALA A 134 11.13 -13.42 -5.92
CA ALA A 134 9.84 -13.54 -5.26
C ALA A 134 9.12 -14.86 -5.53
N GLU A 135 9.50 -15.57 -6.60
CA GLU A 135 8.78 -16.74 -7.12
C GLU A 135 8.48 -17.78 -6.05
N ASN A 136 9.49 -18.22 -5.33
CA ASN A 136 9.34 -19.27 -4.34
C ASN A 136 8.32 -18.90 -3.24
N TYR A 137 8.37 -17.68 -2.77
CA TYR A 137 7.41 -17.18 -1.80
C TYR A 137 5.98 -17.24 -2.33
N PHE A 138 5.72 -16.71 -3.52
CA PHE A 138 4.38 -16.72 -4.09
C PHE A 138 3.88 -18.12 -4.44
N GLN A 139 4.75 -19.03 -4.90
CA GLN A 139 4.39 -20.41 -5.13
C GLN A 139 3.94 -21.14 -3.85
N MET A 140 4.64 -20.93 -2.73
CA MET A 140 4.24 -21.46 -1.43
C MET A 140 2.90 -20.90 -0.97
N GLN A 141 2.69 -19.57 -1.15
CA GLN A 141 1.46 -18.91 -0.75
C GLN A 141 0.25 -19.35 -1.57
N VAL A 142 0.41 -19.53 -2.89
CA VAL A 142 -0.66 -20.07 -3.79
C VAL A 142 -1.09 -21.49 -3.40
N ALA A 143 -0.23 -22.25 -2.75
CA ALA A 143 -0.55 -23.58 -2.24
C ALA A 143 -1.17 -23.58 -0.82
N SER A 144 -1.19 -22.43 -0.15
CA SER A 144 -1.73 -22.29 1.19
C SER A 144 -3.26 -22.28 1.19
N PRO A 145 -3.93 -23.06 2.09
CA PRO A 145 -5.38 -23.03 2.21
C PRO A 145 -5.93 -21.73 2.82
N ASP A 146 -5.07 -20.92 3.42
CA ASP A 146 -5.47 -19.69 4.13
C ASP A 146 -5.64 -18.49 3.19
N ARG A 147 -5.30 -18.65 1.90
CA ARG A 147 -5.38 -17.58 0.89
C ARG A 147 -6.74 -17.57 0.19
N SER A 148 -7.29 -16.37 0.01
CA SER A 148 -8.51 -16.17 -0.78
C SER A 148 -8.27 -16.37 -2.28
N GLY A 149 -9.34 -16.49 -3.06
CA GLY A 149 -9.26 -16.61 -4.51
C GLY A 149 -8.50 -15.45 -5.17
N ASP A 150 -8.74 -14.22 -4.71
CA ASP A 150 -8.04 -13.03 -5.22
C ASP A 150 -6.53 -13.09 -4.93
N GLU A 151 -6.14 -13.45 -3.71
CA GLU A 151 -4.73 -13.61 -3.34
C GLU A 151 -4.06 -14.74 -4.14
N ILE A 152 -4.77 -15.84 -4.37
CA ILE A 152 -4.29 -16.94 -5.23
C ILE A 152 -4.07 -16.43 -6.65
N THR A 153 -5.00 -15.63 -7.18
CA THR A 153 -4.89 -15.02 -8.50
C THR A 153 -3.67 -14.11 -8.61
N GLU A 154 -3.49 -13.20 -7.65
CA GLU A 154 -2.32 -12.30 -7.59
C GLU A 154 -1.00 -13.10 -7.54
N GLY A 155 -0.92 -14.11 -6.68
CA GLY A 155 0.25 -14.96 -6.56
C GLY A 155 0.53 -15.78 -7.82
N CYS A 156 -0.51 -16.28 -8.48
CA CYS A 156 -0.39 -16.96 -9.75
C CYS A 156 0.15 -16.04 -10.86
N CYS A 157 -0.25 -14.78 -10.89
CA CYS A 157 0.29 -13.81 -11.84
C CYS A 157 1.81 -13.62 -11.66
N VAL A 158 2.28 -13.47 -10.42
CA VAL A 158 3.72 -13.34 -10.12
C VAL A 158 4.46 -14.63 -10.52
N ALA A 159 3.96 -15.81 -10.10
CA ALA A 159 4.58 -17.08 -10.42
C ALA A 159 4.60 -17.38 -11.92
N ALA A 160 3.55 -17.02 -12.66
CA ALA A 160 3.51 -17.13 -14.11
C ALA A 160 4.54 -16.23 -14.79
N LYS A 161 4.68 -14.96 -14.36
CA LYS A 161 5.69 -14.06 -14.88
C LYS A 161 7.10 -14.61 -14.65
N ALA A 162 7.39 -15.12 -13.45
CA ALA A 162 8.69 -15.73 -13.13
C ALA A 162 8.96 -16.98 -13.98
N ALA A 163 7.98 -17.87 -14.13
CA ALA A 163 8.08 -19.06 -14.99
C ALA A 163 8.38 -18.69 -16.44
N ARG A 164 7.70 -17.67 -16.97
CA ARG A 164 7.97 -17.16 -18.32
C ARG A 164 9.40 -16.67 -18.47
N LEU A 165 9.91 -15.93 -17.48
CA LEU A 165 11.29 -15.41 -17.49
C LEU A 165 12.34 -16.52 -17.52
N ARG A 166 12.05 -17.66 -16.89
CA ARG A 166 12.92 -18.86 -16.91
C ARG A 166 12.73 -19.75 -18.15
N GLY A 167 11.76 -19.46 -19.00
CA GLY A 167 11.39 -20.32 -20.13
C GLY A 167 10.66 -21.62 -19.72
N ASP A 168 10.10 -21.68 -18.52
CA ASP A 168 9.37 -22.84 -18.00
C ASP A 168 7.90 -22.76 -18.44
N ALA A 169 7.61 -23.31 -19.62
CA ALA A 169 6.28 -23.31 -20.19
C ALA A 169 5.26 -24.10 -19.35
N VAL A 170 5.69 -25.19 -18.70
CA VAL A 170 4.79 -26.03 -17.90
C VAL A 170 4.27 -25.23 -16.68
N SER A 171 5.17 -24.63 -15.94
CA SER A 171 4.80 -23.77 -14.80
C SER A 171 4.01 -22.54 -15.25
N PHE A 172 4.38 -21.93 -16.37
CA PHE A 172 3.63 -20.80 -16.91
C PHE A 172 2.16 -21.17 -17.16
N PHE A 173 1.88 -22.25 -17.87
CA PHE A 173 0.51 -22.67 -18.13
C PHE A 173 -0.22 -23.15 -16.87
N LYS A 174 0.49 -23.79 -15.94
CA LYS A 174 -0.06 -24.20 -14.62
C LYS A 174 -0.61 -23.00 -13.86
N TYR A 175 0.13 -21.88 -13.81
CA TYR A 175 -0.30 -20.70 -13.05
C TYR A 175 -1.30 -19.84 -13.80
N THR A 176 -1.14 -19.65 -15.10
CA THR A 176 -2.11 -18.88 -15.91
C THR A 176 -3.48 -19.55 -15.97
N SER A 177 -3.57 -20.87 -16.04
CA SER A 177 -4.86 -21.57 -16.01
C SER A 177 -5.62 -21.40 -14.68
N LYS A 178 -4.92 -21.19 -13.57
CA LYS A 178 -5.55 -20.89 -12.27
C LYS A 178 -6.11 -19.45 -12.17
N VAL A 179 -5.60 -18.53 -12.98
CA VAL A 179 -6.09 -17.15 -13.04
C VAL A 179 -7.39 -17.03 -13.83
N ILE A 180 -7.59 -17.94 -14.80
CA ILE A 180 -8.71 -17.90 -15.75
C ILE A 180 -9.90 -18.76 -15.25
N ALA A 181 -9.64 -19.68 -14.33
CA ALA A 181 -10.65 -20.58 -13.76
C ALA A 181 -11.47 -19.92 -12.63
#